data_7d62d7e3fe6cce368766c2b96b77f785
#
_entry.id   7d62d7e3fe6cce368766c2b96b77f785
#
_cell.length_a   1.000
_cell.length_b   1.000
_cell.length_c   1.000
_cell.angle_alpha   90.00
_cell.angle_beta   90.00
_cell.angle_gamma   90.00
#
_symmetry.space_group_name_H-M   'P 1'
#
loop_
_entity.id
_entity.type
_entity.pdbx_description
1 polymer ?
#
loop_
_entity_poly.entity_id
_entity_poly.type
_entity_poly.pdbx_seq_one_letter_code
_entity_poly.pdbx_strand_id
1 'polypeptide(L)'
;MDKKIKSCEIDVVARAKEYREPEVCWGQDCVTISFYAFDPESGSLRRKRMKMNRELKAINGKRARREFVQGVVDRLRDELKAGWNPWMQQSDGLMYASWEDACEHYKAYLVKQQNEHNMRPESVASYMSYQRVLKKWVATERRNVRYAYQFDKRLVDAFLDYVYLDKDNSIQTRNNYLSWVKSFSTWMLGKSYIEQDPTAGIPRMKIKSKTKNRDVIPDSVLQNIHDYLEKHNRHFLLACYLLHYLFVRPHEIAQLKIEDFSLKNKTLLIHGDVAKNWQDAVVTLPIHVIQLMLDLDVFKSPGSWYLFSEDFRPGPEFRSEKFFRDYWTRKLRKELKFSDRYKFYSLKDTGITNMLRANTDVLSVRDQARHSSILITDMYTPKDIKQANELLVRYQGVL
;
A
#
# COMPACT_ATOMS: atom_id res chain seq x y z
N MET A 1 -1.51 39.66 12.57
CA MET A 1 -2.69 39.02 13.18
C MET A 1 -2.56 37.51 13.35
N ASP A 2 -1.83 36.82 12.47
CA ASP A 2 -1.75 35.33 12.46
C ASP A 2 -0.95 34.64 13.57
N LYS A 3 0.02 35.33 14.20
CA LYS A 3 0.80 34.72 15.29
C LYS A 3 0.04 34.59 16.62
N LYS A 4 -0.92 35.47 16.89
CA LYS A 4 -1.72 35.44 18.13
C LYS A 4 -2.82 34.37 18.08
N ILE A 5 -3.36 34.07 16.89
CA ILE A 5 -4.38 33.05 16.72
C ILE A 5 -3.78 31.66 16.91
N LYS A 6 -2.59 31.39 16.32
CA LYS A 6 -1.88 30.10 16.48
C LYS A 6 -1.43 29.79 17.92
N SER A 7 -1.04 30.80 18.69
CA SER A 7 -0.66 30.59 20.09
C SER A 7 -1.87 30.30 20.98
N CYS A 8 -3.04 30.84 20.67
CA CYS A 8 -4.27 30.59 21.40
C CYS A 8 -4.82 29.18 21.18
N GLU A 9 -4.73 28.67 19.95
CA GLU A 9 -5.17 27.30 19.60
C GLU A 9 -4.29 26.22 20.24
N ILE A 10 -2.97 26.42 20.28
CA ILE A 10 -2.03 25.49 20.94
C ILE A 10 -2.28 25.43 22.45
N ASP A 11 -2.64 26.54 23.05
CA ASP A 11 -2.95 26.63 24.49
C ASP A 11 -4.27 25.90 24.82
N VAL A 12 -5.27 25.98 23.97
CA VAL A 12 -6.57 25.30 24.14
C VAL A 12 -6.40 23.78 24.12
N VAL A 13 -5.61 23.24 23.17
CA VAL A 13 -5.38 21.78 23.06
C VAL A 13 -4.56 21.24 24.25
N ALA A 14 -3.56 22.01 24.72
CA ALA A 14 -2.81 21.63 25.91
C ALA A 14 -3.68 21.62 27.17
N ARG A 15 -4.57 22.62 27.32
CA ARG A 15 -5.50 22.73 28.43
C ARG A 15 -6.73 21.83 28.33
N ALA A 16 -7.03 21.28 27.16
CA ALA A 16 -8.13 20.32 26.96
C ALA A 16 -8.07 19.09 27.89
N LYS A 17 -6.90 18.76 28.39
CA LYS A 17 -6.65 17.68 29.36
C LYS A 17 -6.77 18.12 30.82
N GLU A 18 -7.00 19.40 31.08
CA GLU A 18 -7.20 19.88 32.45
C GLU A 18 -8.57 19.43 32.96
N TYR A 19 -8.59 18.72 34.06
CA TYR A 19 -9.80 18.34 34.77
C TYR A 19 -9.57 18.29 36.29
N ARG A 20 -10.68 18.26 37.05
CA ARG A 20 -10.64 17.89 38.47
C ARG A 20 -11.35 16.55 38.65
N GLU A 21 -10.82 15.73 39.54
CA GLU A 21 -11.33 14.39 39.86
C GLU A 21 -12.84 14.40 40.12
N PRO A 22 -13.56 13.36 39.69
CA PRO A 22 -14.99 13.21 39.96
C PRO A 22 -15.26 13.01 41.43
N GLU A 23 -16.20 13.78 41.98
CA GLU A 23 -16.68 13.71 43.36
C GLU A 23 -18.12 13.25 43.40
N VAL A 24 -18.47 12.37 44.37
CA VAL A 24 -19.82 11.90 44.61
C VAL A 24 -20.47 12.65 45.76
N CYS A 25 -21.59 13.27 45.51
CA CYS A 25 -22.46 13.88 46.54
C CYS A 25 -23.66 13.00 46.80
N TRP A 26 -23.78 12.46 48.00
CA TRP A 26 -24.89 11.66 48.48
C TRP A 26 -25.87 12.59 49.21
N GLY A 27 -26.91 13.08 48.52
CA GLY A 27 -28.01 13.83 49.08
C GLY A 27 -29.14 12.93 49.57
N GLN A 28 -30.10 13.52 50.32
CA GLN A 28 -31.28 12.77 50.83
C GLN A 28 -32.12 12.18 49.70
N ASP A 29 -32.33 12.95 48.61
CA ASP A 29 -33.19 12.55 47.49
C ASP A 29 -32.46 12.27 46.21
N CYS A 30 -31.17 12.57 46.14
CA CYS A 30 -30.38 12.38 44.89
C CYS A 30 -28.92 12.07 45.13
N VAL A 31 -28.36 11.21 44.29
CA VAL A 31 -26.93 10.98 44.18
C VAL A 31 -26.45 11.70 42.93
N THR A 32 -25.40 12.53 43.06
CA THR A 32 -24.84 13.33 42.00
C THR A 32 -23.34 13.09 41.91
N ILE A 33 -22.82 12.80 40.72
CA ILE A 33 -21.40 12.82 40.41
C ILE A 33 -21.10 14.17 39.78
N SER A 34 -20.10 14.89 40.28
CA SER A 34 -19.68 16.18 39.74
C SER A 34 -18.18 16.18 39.48
N PHE A 35 -17.79 16.73 38.35
CA PHE A 35 -16.39 16.92 37.96
C PHE A 35 -16.23 18.23 37.19
N TYR A 36 -15.00 18.65 36.99
CA TYR A 36 -14.68 19.81 36.16
C TYR A 36 -13.82 19.38 35.01
N ALA A 37 -14.09 19.92 33.84
CA ALA A 37 -13.27 19.75 32.63
C ALA A 37 -13.12 21.13 31.97
N PHE A 38 -12.03 21.30 31.22
CA PHE A 38 -11.74 22.55 30.50
C PHE A 38 -12.81 22.80 29.43
N ASP A 39 -13.43 23.97 29.47
CA ASP A 39 -14.41 24.43 28.49
C ASP A 39 -13.72 25.42 27.53
N PRO A 40 -13.57 25.08 26.23
CA PRO A 40 -12.93 25.94 25.23
C PRO A 40 -13.63 27.28 25.05
N GLU A 41 -14.95 27.33 25.20
CA GLU A 41 -15.75 28.55 25.03
C GLU A 41 -15.48 29.56 26.16
N SER A 42 -15.41 29.06 27.40
CA SER A 42 -15.15 29.93 28.56
C SER A 42 -13.66 30.10 28.90
N GLY A 43 -12.77 29.29 28.28
CA GLY A 43 -11.33 29.28 28.58
C GLY A 43 -10.99 28.84 30.01
N SER A 44 -11.91 28.14 30.70
CA SER A 44 -11.77 27.78 32.12
C SER A 44 -12.38 26.40 32.43
N LEU A 45 -12.06 25.86 33.62
CA LEU A 45 -12.66 24.62 34.10
C LEU A 45 -14.13 24.82 34.43
N ARG A 46 -15.02 24.18 33.70
CA ARG A 46 -16.47 24.22 33.89
C ARG A 46 -16.98 22.94 34.55
N ARG A 47 -17.92 23.11 35.51
CA ARG A 47 -18.51 21.99 36.26
C ARG A 47 -19.55 21.21 35.45
N LYS A 48 -19.39 19.89 35.36
CA LYS A 48 -20.41 18.96 34.87
C LYS A 48 -21.03 18.21 36.05
N ARG A 49 -22.35 18.04 36.04
CA ARG A 49 -23.09 17.26 37.03
C ARG A 49 -23.87 16.15 36.36
N MET A 50 -23.81 14.94 36.92
CA MET A 50 -24.53 13.76 36.48
C MET A 50 -25.41 13.28 37.62
N LYS A 51 -26.73 13.30 37.43
CA LYS A 51 -27.69 12.76 38.39
C LYS A 51 -27.87 11.27 38.19
N MET A 52 -27.65 10.46 39.22
CA MET A 52 -27.66 8.98 39.15
C MET A 52 -29.00 8.37 39.59
N ASN A 53 -30.00 9.17 39.87
CA ASN A 53 -31.26 8.69 40.45
C ASN A 53 -32.00 7.70 39.58
N ARG A 54 -31.97 7.89 38.26
CA ARG A 54 -32.67 7.00 37.30
C ARG A 54 -32.03 5.61 37.32
N GLU A 55 -30.72 5.55 37.27
CA GLU A 55 -29.95 4.30 37.23
C GLU A 55 -30.03 3.56 38.57
N LEU A 56 -30.08 4.30 39.69
CA LEU A 56 -30.13 3.73 41.00
C LEU A 56 -31.53 3.19 41.39
N LYS A 57 -32.60 3.58 40.68
CA LYS A 57 -33.96 3.03 40.94
C LYS A 57 -34.05 1.54 40.72
N ALA A 58 -33.27 1.02 39.76
CA ALA A 58 -33.28 -0.41 39.43
C ALA A 58 -32.37 -1.25 40.34
N ILE A 59 -31.59 -0.61 41.23
CA ILE A 59 -30.63 -1.30 42.09
C ILE A 59 -31.12 -1.36 43.52
N ASN A 60 -31.28 -2.58 44.04
CA ASN A 60 -31.71 -2.82 45.40
C ASN A 60 -30.50 -2.92 46.35
N GLY A 61 -30.59 -2.24 47.50
CA GLY A 61 -29.62 -2.29 48.58
C GLY A 61 -28.56 -1.17 48.52
N LYS A 62 -28.25 -0.63 49.72
CA LYS A 62 -27.30 0.48 49.87
C LYS A 62 -25.86 0.15 49.39
N ARG A 63 -25.42 -1.09 49.64
CA ARG A 63 -24.08 -1.56 49.23
C ARG A 63 -23.99 -1.64 47.71
N ALA A 64 -24.93 -2.29 47.04
CA ALA A 64 -24.94 -2.43 45.59
C ALA A 64 -25.00 -1.05 44.88
N ARG A 65 -25.76 -0.10 45.41
CA ARG A 65 -25.80 1.29 44.91
C ARG A 65 -24.46 1.99 45.02
N ARG A 66 -23.72 1.81 46.13
CA ARG A 66 -22.40 2.39 46.31
C ARG A 66 -21.38 1.78 45.33
N GLU A 67 -21.38 0.46 45.19
CA GLU A 67 -20.50 -0.26 44.26
C GLU A 67 -20.76 0.18 42.81
N PHE A 68 -22.02 0.34 42.42
CA PHE A 68 -22.37 0.84 41.09
C PHE A 68 -21.90 2.28 40.88
N VAL A 69 -22.12 3.20 41.79
CA VAL A 69 -21.70 4.58 41.68
C VAL A 69 -20.15 4.66 41.63
N GLN A 70 -19.48 3.87 42.45
CA GLN A 70 -18.01 3.81 42.42
C GLN A 70 -17.51 3.33 41.06
N GLY A 71 -18.10 2.30 40.49
CA GLY A 71 -17.75 1.82 39.16
C GLY A 71 -17.98 2.86 38.04
N VAL A 72 -18.99 3.75 38.20
CA VAL A 72 -19.21 4.87 37.28
C VAL A 72 -18.11 5.92 37.45
N VAL A 73 -17.74 6.25 38.71
CA VAL A 73 -16.67 7.21 39.02
C VAL A 73 -15.33 6.73 38.47
N ASP A 74 -15.01 5.45 38.65
CA ASP A 74 -13.74 4.89 38.19
C ASP A 74 -13.66 4.92 36.64
N ARG A 75 -14.73 4.56 35.94
CA ARG A 75 -14.80 4.69 34.47
C ARG A 75 -14.65 6.14 34.01
N LEU A 76 -15.36 7.08 34.68
CA LEU A 76 -15.29 8.50 34.36
C LEU A 76 -13.89 9.07 34.60
N ARG A 77 -13.22 8.65 35.67
CA ARG A 77 -11.82 9.00 35.94
C ARG A 77 -10.89 8.50 34.84
N ASP A 78 -11.07 7.27 34.40
CA ASP A 78 -10.26 6.70 33.31
C ASP A 78 -10.50 7.40 31.98
N GLU A 79 -11.74 7.81 31.69
CA GLU A 79 -12.07 8.60 30.50
C GLU A 79 -11.46 9.99 30.54
N LEU A 80 -11.55 10.69 31.68
CA LEU A 80 -10.92 12.00 31.85
C LEU A 80 -9.40 11.93 31.74
N LYS A 81 -8.76 10.91 32.34
CA LYS A 81 -7.32 10.65 32.22
C LYS A 81 -6.93 10.33 30.77
N ALA A 82 -7.78 9.64 30.02
CA ALA A 82 -7.60 9.37 28.60
C ALA A 82 -7.81 10.61 27.72
N GLY A 83 -8.25 11.75 28.31
CA GLY A 83 -8.45 13.03 27.61
C GLY A 83 -9.88 13.25 27.12
N TRP A 84 -10.84 12.45 27.55
CA TRP A 84 -12.25 12.75 27.27
C TRP A 84 -12.67 14.05 27.98
N ASN A 85 -13.40 14.91 27.23
CA ASN A 85 -13.87 16.19 27.72
C ASN A 85 -15.32 16.43 27.26
N PRO A 86 -16.29 16.55 28.18
CA PRO A 86 -17.71 16.66 27.86
C PRO A 86 -18.12 17.96 27.14
N TRP A 87 -17.25 18.98 27.17
CA TRP A 87 -17.49 20.28 26.54
C TRP A 87 -16.97 20.32 25.10
N MET A 88 -16.04 19.44 24.76
CA MET A 88 -15.44 19.37 23.44
C MET A 88 -16.19 18.44 22.47
N GLN A 89 -17.10 17.58 22.98
CA GLN A 89 -18.00 16.79 22.14
C GLN A 89 -19.03 17.62 21.35
N GLN A 90 -19.20 18.88 21.70
CA GLN A 90 -20.12 19.81 21.01
C GLN A 90 -19.43 20.70 19.99
N SER A 91 -18.11 20.69 19.88
CA SER A 91 -17.37 21.37 18.81
C SER A 91 -17.36 20.49 17.56
N ASP A 92 -17.52 21.09 16.38
CA ASP A 92 -17.65 20.43 15.05
C ASP A 92 -16.45 19.57 14.58
N GLY A 93 -15.53 19.24 15.46
CA GLY A 93 -14.34 18.46 15.14
C GLY A 93 -14.50 16.97 15.42
N LEU A 94 -14.20 16.13 14.44
CA LEU A 94 -14.11 14.67 14.58
C LEU A 94 -12.90 14.21 15.43
N MET A 95 -12.17 15.12 16.06
CA MET A 95 -10.97 14.84 16.86
C MET A 95 -11.24 13.90 18.05
N TYR A 96 -12.42 14.05 18.66
CA TYR A 96 -12.86 13.20 19.77
C TYR A 96 -13.67 11.97 19.33
N ALA A 97 -13.78 11.74 18.02
CA ALA A 97 -14.30 10.48 17.53
C ALA A 97 -13.42 9.33 18.03
N SER A 98 -14.01 8.17 18.23
CA SER A 98 -13.24 7.01 18.65
C SER A 98 -12.20 6.65 17.58
N TRP A 99 -11.05 6.15 18.03
CA TRP A 99 -10.00 5.65 17.12
C TRP A 99 -10.55 4.57 16.17
N GLU A 100 -11.44 3.73 16.68
CA GLU A 100 -12.07 2.66 15.90
C GLU A 100 -12.97 3.23 14.80
N ASP A 101 -13.81 4.21 15.11
CA ASP A 101 -14.71 4.87 14.15
C ASP A 101 -13.91 5.58 13.05
N ALA A 102 -12.82 6.27 13.41
CA ALA A 102 -11.92 6.89 12.44
C ALA A 102 -11.31 5.86 11.48
N CYS A 103 -10.88 4.71 12.01
CA CYS A 103 -10.34 3.61 11.21
C CYS A 103 -11.39 2.98 10.28
N GLU A 104 -12.63 2.76 10.75
CA GLU A 104 -13.70 2.20 9.91
C GLU A 104 -14.15 3.21 8.84
N HIS A 105 -14.19 4.49 9.16
CA HIS A 105 -14.48 5.54 8.17
C HIS A 105 -13.40 5.60 7.07
N TYR A 106 -12.12 5.49 7.44
CA TYR A 106 -11.04 5.42 6.45
C TYR A 106 -11.15 4.18 5.56
N LYS A 107 -11.50 3.03 6.12
CA LYS A 107 -11.74 1.80 5.35
C LYS A 107 -12.90 1.98 4.36
N ALA A 108 -14.03 2.58 4.81
CA ALA A 108 -15.16 2.88 3.93
C ALA A 108 -14.76 3.84 2.79
N TYR A 109 -13.95 4.86 3.10
CA TYR A 109 -13.36 5.76 2.11
C TYR A 109 -12.53 5.01 1.05
N LEU A 110 -11.64 4.11 1.48
CA LEU A 110 -10.81 3.32 0.55
C LEU A 110 -11.66 2.43 -0.37
N VAL A 111 -12.70 1.78 0.17
CA VAL A 111 -13.63 0.97 -0.63
C VAL A 111 -14.35 1.82 -1.66
N LYS A 112 -14.79 3.01 -1.29
CA LYS A 112 -15.44 3.94 -2.21
C LYS A 112 -14.48 4.38 -3.32
N GLN A 113 -13.22 4.73 -2.98
CA GLN A 113 -12.19 5.09 -3.96
C GLN A 113 -11.91 3.94 -4.96
N GLN A 114 -11.96 2.69 -4.50
CA GLN A 114 -11.83 1.53 -5.37
C GLN A 114 -13.04 1.39 -6.30
N ASN A 115 -14.26 1.51 -5.78
CA ASN A 115 -15.49 1.38 -6.56
C ASN A 115 -15.65 2.48 -7.62
N GLU A 116 -15.10 3.66 -7.34
CA GLU A 116 -15.06 4.79 -8.29
C GLU A 116 -13.84 4.75 -9.21
N HIS A 117 -13.07 3.65 -9.22
CA HIS A 117 -11.85 3.44 -10.01
C HIS A 117 -10.74 4.49 -9.79
N ASN A 118 -10.79 5.25 -8.68
CA ASN A 118 -9.75 6.21 -8.30
C ASN A 118 -8.53 5.55 -7.64
N MET A 119 -8.70 4.35 -7.08
CA MET A 119 -7.63 3.52 -6.50
C MET A 119 -7.72 2.09 -6.99
N ARG A 120 -6.54 1.49 -7.25
CA ARG A 120 -6.46 0.09 -7.63
C ARG A 120 -6.78 -0.85 -6.48
N PRO A 121 -7.42 -2.00 -6.75
CA PRO A 121 -7.72 -3.02 -5.74
C PRO A 121 -6.48 -3.44 -4.93
N GLU A 122 -5.31 -3.57 -5.58
CA GLU A 122 -4.05 -3.96 -4.92
C GLU A 122 -3.54 -2.89 -3.96
N SER A 123 -3.71 -1.60 -4.32
CA SER A 123 -3.34 -0.47 -3.47
C SER A 123 -4.25 -0.41 -2.25
N VAL A 124 -5.57 -0.56 -2.45
CA VAL A 124 -6.55 -0.62 -1.36
C VAL A 124 -6.28 -1.80 -0.44
N ALA A 125 -6.03 -3.00 -0.99
CA ALA A 125 -5.68 -4.19 -0.21
C ALA A 125 -4.40 -3.97 0.62
N SER A 126 -3.39 -3.30 0.05
CA SER A 126 -2.16 -2.96 0.75
C SER A 126 -2.41 -1.98 1.89
N TYR A 127 -3.19 -0.92 1.66
CA TYR A 127 -3.53 0.08 2.67
C TYR A 127 -4.38 -0.52 3.81
N MET A 128 -5.34 -1.36 3.48
CA MET A 128 -6.11 -2.11 4.48
C MET A 128 -5.24 -3.06 5.31
N SER A 129 -4.24 -3.68 4.67
CA SER A 129 -3.27 -4.54 5.37
C SER A 129 -2.43 -3.73 6.35
N TYR A 130 -1.91 -2.56 5.95
CA TYR A 130 -1.16 -1.67 6.82
C TYR A 130 -2.00 -1.16 7.99
N GLN A 131 -3.24 -0.74 7.72
CA GLN A 131 -4.19 -0.32 8.76
C GLN A 131 -4.47 -1.43 9.76
N ARG A 132 -4.66 -2.68 9.30
CA ARG A 132 -4.87 -3.83 10.18
C ARG A 132 -3.70 -4.06 11.12
N VAL A 133 -2.46 -3.92 10.63
CA VAL A 133 -1.26 -4.04 11.45
C VAL A 133 -1.20 -2.93 12.50
N LEU A 134 -1.49 -1.68 12.11
CA LEU A 134 -1.54 -0.54 13.03
C LEU A 134 -2.62 -0.73 14.11
N LYS A 135 -3.86 -1.08 13.71
CA LYS A 135 -4.98 -1.35 14.66
C LYS A 135 -4.61 -2.45 15.66
N LYS A 136 -4.03 -3.55 15.18
CA LYS A 136 -3.61 -4.64 16.05
C LYS A 136 -2.54 -4.19 17.03
N TRP A 137 -1.52 -3.47 16.58
CA TRP A 137 -0.46 -2.96 17.44
C TRP A 137 -0.99 -1.96 18.48
N VAL A 138 -1.85 -1.02 18.09
CA VAL A 138 -2.50 -0.09 19.02
C VAL A 138 -3.29 -0.84 20.07
N ALA A 139 -4.08 -1.85 19.69
CA ALA A 139 -4.88 -2.63 20.62
C ALA A 139 -4.03 -3.44 21.63
N THR A 140 -2.84 -3.91 21.23
CA THR A 140 -1.98 -4.73 22.09
C THR A 140 -1.02 -3.89 22.92
N GLU A 141 -0.31 -2.92 22.29
CA GLU A 141 0.81 -2.20 22.89
C GLU A 141 0.45 -0.79 23.37
N ARG A 142 -0.63 -0.21 22.84
CA ARG A 142 -1.05 1.18 23.08
C ARG A 142 -2.54 1.27 23.46
N ARG A 143 -2.98 0.47 24.42
CA ARG A 143 -4.39 0.34 24.87
C ARG A 143 -5.03 1.65 25.34
N ASN A 144 -4.22 2.69 25.61
CA ASN A 144 -4.68 4.03 26.02
C ASN A 144 -5.11 4.90 24.83
N VAL A 145 -4.89 4.47 23.57
CA VAL A 145 -5.35 5.21 22.39
C VAL A 145 -6.83 4.89 22.16
N ARG A 146 -7.68 5.83 22.50
CA ARG A 146 -9.17 5.70 22.40
C ARG A 146 -9.75 6.67 21.39
N TYR A 147 -9.10 7.80 21.15
CA TYR A 147 -9.60 8.89 20.32
C TYR A 147 -8.66 9.18 19.15
N ALA A 148 -9.23 9.73 18.07
CA ALA A 148 -8.51 10.02 16.83
C ALA A 148 -7.36 11.02 17.04
N TYR A 149 -7.53 12.08 17.87
CA TYR A 149 -6.50 13.08 18.16
C TYR A 149 -5.22 12.50 18.79
N GLN A 150 -5.31 11.30 19.39
CA GLN A 150 -4.16 10.62 20.00
C GLN A 150 -3.23 10.00 18.94
N PHE A 151 -3.63 10.04 17.66
CA PHE A 151 -2.76 9.68 16.54
C PHE A 151 -1.75 10.81 16.27
N ASP A 152 -0.79 10.91 17.16
CA ASP A 152 0.24 11.94 17.20
C ASP A 152 1.59 11.43 16.65
N LYS A 153 2.57 12.33 16.56
CA LYS A 153 3.92 12.02 16.08
C LYS A 153 4.60 10.92 16.91
N ARG A 154 4.39 10.90 18.23
CA ARG A 154 5.01 9.89 19.11
C ARG A 154 4.46 8.51 18.85
N LEU A 155 3.14 8.41 18.58
CA LEU A 155 2.52 7.15 18.22
C LEU A 155 3.03 6.65 16.87
N VAL A 156 3.15 7.55 15.88
CA VAL A 156 3.65 7.19 14.54
C VAL A 156 5.11 6.76 14.58
N ASP A 157 5.99 7.48 15.28
CA ASP A 157 7.40 7.10 15.45
C ASP A 157 7.50 5.71 16.10
N ALA A 158 6.79 5.48 17.21
CA ALA A 158 6.80 4.20 17.92
C ALA A 158 6.23 3.05 17.04
N PHE A 159 5.22 3.32 16.21
CA PHE A 159 4.70 2.33 15.26
C PHE A 159 5.71 1.97 14.16
N LEU A 160 6.43 2.96 13.64
CA LEU A 160 7.45 2.73 12.61
C LEU A 160 8.65 1.96 13.17
N ASP A 161 9.00 2.22 14.44
CA ASP A 161 10.03 1.45 15.16
C ASP A 161 9.56 0.00 15.39
N TYR A 162 8.33 -0.22 15.83
CA TYR A 162 7.73 -1.55 15.91
C TYR A 162 7.79 -2.30 14.59
N VAL A 163 7.43 -1.65 13.48
CA VAL A 163 7.48 -2.27 12.15
C VAL A 163 8.92 -2.64 11.77
N TYR A 164 9.89 -1.80 12.10
CA TYR A 164 11.29 -1.98 11.68
C TYR A 164 12.06 -2.90 12.62
N LEU A 165 11.99 -2.66 13.92
CA LEU A 165 12.80 -3.35 14.93
C LEU A 165 12.10 -4.62 15.43
N ASP A 166 10.86 -4.52 15.94
CA ASP A 166 10.20 -5.65 16.60
C ASP A 166 9.70 -6.69 15.58
N LYS A 167 9.31 -6.24 14.37
CA LYS A 167 8.91 -7.12 13.26
C LYS A 167 10.05 -7.49 12.34
N ASP A 168 11.26 -7.01 12.57
CA ASP A 168 12.46 -7.27 11.76
C ASP A 168 12.23 -7.08 10.25
N ASN A 169 11.51 -6.02 9.89
CA ASN A 169 11.24 -5.73 8.49
C ASN A 169 12.38 -4.93 7.85
N SER A 170 12.49 -5.05 6.52
CA SER A 170 13.46 -4.26 5.75
C SER A 170 13.17 -2.75 5.81
N ILE A 171 14.21 -1.93 5.57
CA ILE A 171 14.10 -0.47 5.42
C ILE A 171 13.04 -0.12 4.36
N GLN A 172 12.97 -0.88 3.26
CA GLN A 172 11.96 -0.66 2.21
C GLN A 172 10.55 -0.85 2.75
N THR A 173 10.31 -1.90 3.55
CA THR A 173 9.01 -2.17 4.17
C THR A 173 8.65 -1.05 5.14
N ARG A 174 9.55 -0.62 6.03
CA ARG A 174 9.35 0.52 6.93
C ARG A 174 8.99 1.79 6.15
N ASN A 175 9.70 2.08 5.07
CA ASN A 175 9.43 3.24 4.21
C ASN A 175 8.06 3.14 3.48
N ASN A 176 7.60 1.93 3.15
CA ASN A 176 6.26 1.72 2.60
C ASN A 176 5.17 2.03 3.65
N TYR A 177 5.36 1.58 4.89
CA TYR A 177 4.48 1.95 5.99
C TYR A 177 4.45 3.46 6.22
N LEU A 178 5.62 4.14 6.23
CA LEU A 178 5.67 5.60 6.34
C LEU A 178 4.89 6.29 5.20
N SER A 179 5.00 5.80 3.97
CA SER A 179 4.26 6.37 2.84
C SER A 179 2.76 6.22 3.01
N TRP A 180 2.31 5.07 3.50
CA TRP A 180 0.89 4.84 3.81
C TRP A 180 0.43 5.71 4.98
N VAL A 181 1.21 5.78 6.09
CA VAL A 181 0.87 6.63 7.26
C VAL A 181 0.73 8.09 6.82
N LYS A 182 1.58 8.60 5.92
CA LYS A 182 1.44 9.95 5.35
C LYS A 182 0.09 10.14 4.64
N SER A 183 -0.30 9.19 3.79
CA SER A 183 -1.61 9.21 3.13
C SER A 183 -2.77 9.19 4.13
N PHE A 184 -2.68 8.33 5.15
CA PHE A 184 -3.67 8.23 6.21
C PHE A 184 -3.76 9.52 7.03
N SER A 185 -2.62 10.10 7.42
CA SER A 185 -2.55 11.39 8.13
C SER A 185 -3.15 12.53 7.33
N THR A 186 -2.86 12.60 6.03
CA THR A 186 -3.45 13.61 5.14
C THR A 186 -4.97 13.50 5.09
N TRP A 187 -5.50 12.27 5.02
CA TRP A 187 -6.93 12.04 5.06
C TRP A 187 -7.54 12.42 6.42
N MET A 188 -6.89 12.06 7.53
CA MET A 188 -7.34 12.42 8.88
C MET A 188 -7.37 13.94 9.10
N LEU A 189 -6.35 14.65 8.61
CA LEU A 189 -6.30 16.12 8.62
C LEU A 189 -7.45 16.73 7.83
N GLY A 190 -7.68 16.25 6.60
CA GLY A 190 -8.76 16.73 5.73
C GLY A 190 -10.16 16.45 6.28
N LYS A 191 -10.30 15.53 7.24
CA LYS A 191 -11.54 15.22 7.96
C LYS A 191 -11.60 15.80 9.36
N SER A 192 -10.62 16.60 9.76
CA SER A 192 -10.52 17.19 11.11
C SER A 192 -10.50 16.16 12.24
N TYR A 193 -9.97 14.95 11.99
CA TYR A 193 -9.68 13.96 13.03
C TYR A 193 -8.43 14.30 13.84
N ILE A 194 -7.50 15.00 13.21
CA ILE A 194 -6.25 15.52 13.82
C ILE A 194 -6.00 16.95 13.34
N GLU A 195 -5.28 17.74 14.11
CA GLU A 195 -4.96 19.13 13.78
C GLU A 195 -3.60 19.31 13.12
N GLN A 196 -2.68 18.39 13.36
CA GLN A 196 -1.31 18.47 12.86
C GLN A 196 -0.91 17.15 12.17
N ASP A 197 -0.07 17.26 11.14
CA ASP A 197 0.49 16.07 10.49
C ASP A 197 1.46 15.34 11.43
N PRO A 198 1.10 14.15 11.93
CA PRO A 198 1.97 13.38 12.81
C PRO A 198 3.22 12.83 12.10
N THR A 199 3.27 12.92 10.77
CA THR A 199 4.41 12.46 9.96
C THR A 199 5.39 13.58 9.63
N ALA A 200 5.09 14.84 10.07
CA ALA A 200 5.95 15.98 9.81
C ALA A 200 7.36 15.75 10.37
N GLY A 201 8.36 15.95 9.51
CA GLY A 201 9.76 15.77 9.89
C GLY A 201 10.24 14.32 10.05
N ILE A 202 9.40 13.31 9.81
CA ILE A 202 9.83 11.91 9.82
C ILE A 202 10.50 11.56 8.48
N PRO A 203 11.83 11.29 8.47
CA PRO A 203 12.55 11.03 7.23
C PRO A 203 12.33 9.60 6.72
N ARG A 204 12.43 9.42 5.41
CA ARG A 204 12.63 8.09 4.83
C ARG A 204 14.04 7.61 5.16
N MET A 205 14.17 6.37 5.57
CA MET A 205 15.48 5.76 5.78
C MET A 205 16.15 5.50 4.42
N LYS A 206 17.44 5.85 4.31
CA LYS A 206 18.22 5.66 3.09
C LYS A 206 18.57 4.18 2.89
N ILE A 207 18.31 3.67 1.69
CA ILE A 207 18.72 2.33 1.28
C ILE A 207 20.06 2.49 0.54
N LYS A 208 21.17 2.12 1.21
CA LYS A 208 22.52 2.29 0.65
C LYS A 208 22.83 1.35 -0.52
N SER A 209 22.23 0.16 -0.53
CA SER A 209 22.37 -0.79 -1.64
C SER A 209 21.02 -1.40 -1.96
N LYS A 210 20.58 -1.23 -3.18
CA LYS A 210 19.45 -1.98 -3.73
C LYS A 210 20.01 -3.29 -4.31
N THR A 211 20.32 -4.26 -3.45
CA THR A 211 20.47 -5.63 -3.95
C THR A 211 19.13 -6.05 -4.54
N LYS A 212 19.07 -6.14 -5.87
CA LYS A 212 17.90 -6.68 -6.54
C LYS A 212 17.71 -8.11 -6.04
N ASN A 213 16.52 -8.46 -5.58
CA ASN A 213 16.16 -9.83 -5.18
C ASN A 213 16.04 -10.79 -6.39
N ARG A 214 16.47 -10.34 -7.57
CA ARG A 214 16.44 -11.08 -8.82
C ARG A 214 17.61 -10.64 -9.70
N ASP A 215 18.17 -11.60 -10.43
CA ASP A 215 19.30 -11.39 -11.33
C ASP A 215 18.85 -11.53 -12.78
N VAL A 216 19.69 -10.99 -13.66
CA VAL A 216 19.64 -11.24 -15.10
C VAL A 216 19.97 -12.72 -15.34
N ILE A 217 19.19 -13.38 -16.19
CA ILE A 217 19.35 -14.81 -16.47
C ILE A 217 20.45 -14.96 -17.53
N PRO A 218 21.49 -15.79 -17.29
CA PRO A 218 22.52 -16.06 -18.29
C PRO A 218 21.96 -16.75 -19.55
N ASP A 219 22.58 -16.51 -20.71
CA ASP A 219 22.10 -17.06 -22.00
C ASP A 219 22.04 -18.58 -22.02
N SER A 220 22.98 -19.28 -21.36
CA SER A 220 22.95 -20.74 -21.25
C SER A 220 21.74 -21.25 -20.48
N VAL A 221 21.29 -20.52 -19.44
CA VAL A 221 20.09 -20.86 -18.69
C VAL A 221 18.82 -20.53 -19.50
N LEU A 222 18.82 -19.40 -20.23
CA LEU A 222 17.73 -19.04 -21.14
C LEU A 222 17.55 -20.13 -22.21
N GLN A 223 18.62 -20.62 -22.80
CA GLN A 223 18.59 -21.68 -23.81
C GLN A 223 18.01 -22.97 -23.22
N ASN A 224 18.45 -23.38 -22.05
CA ASN A 224 17.91 -24.57 -21.39
C ASN A 224 16.39 -24.43 -21.08
N ILE A 225 15.94 -23.23 -20.66
CA ILE A 225 14.52 -22.94 -20.43
C ILE A 225 13.75 -23.02 -21.75
N HIS A 226 14.27 -22.42 -22.81
CA HIS A 226 13.67 -22.47 -24.13
C HIS A 226 13.49 -23.92 -24.62
N ASP A 227 14.59 -24.71 -24.66
CA ASP A 227 14.60 -26.08 -25.18
C ASP A 227 13.69 -27.01 -24.39
N TYR A 228 13.61 -26.82 -23.07
CA TYR A 228 12.67 -27.55 -22.22
C TYR A 228 11.22 -27.20 -22.55
N LEU A 229 10.89 -25.89 -22.62
CA LEU A 229 9.53 -25.43 -22.85
C LEU A 229 9.05 -25.71 -24.26
N GLU A 230 9.91 -25.68 -25.27
CA GLU A 230 9.58 -26.04 -26.65
C GLU A 230 9.07 -27.50 -26.74
N LYS A 231 9.63 -28.40 -25.91
CA LYS A 231 9.26 -29.81 -25.87
C LYS A 231 8.06 -30.10 -24.95
N HIS A 232 7.89 -29.32 -23.86
CA HIS A 232 6.97 -29.69 -22.79
C HIS A 232 5.79 -28.73 -22.59
N ASN A 233 5.95 -27.41 -22.90
CA ASN A 233 4.86 -26.45 -22.79
C ASN A 233 5.12 -25.18 -23.61
N ARG A 234 4.83 -25.26 -24.91
CA ARG A 234 5.00 -24.13 -25.84
C ARG A 234 4.08 -22.93 -25.51
N HIS A 235 2.92 -23.16 -24.87
CA HIS A 235 2.05 -22.06 -24.43
C HIS A 235 2.69 -21.25 -23.27
N PHE A 236 3.36 -21.92 -22.33
CA PHE A 236 4.12 -21.20 -21.31
C PHE A 236 5.38 -20.54 -21.90
N LEU A 237 5.99 -21.12 -22.94
CA LEU A 237 7.07 -20.45 -23.68
C LEU A 237 6.59 -19.13 -24.28
N LEU A 238 5.37 -19.08 -24.84
CA LEU A 238 4.77 -17.83 -25.32
C LEU A 238 4.66 -16.78 -24.19
N ALA A 239 4.26 -17.17 -22.98
CA ALA A 239 4.23 -16.25 -21.83
C ALA A 239 5.64 -15.73 -21.47
N CYS A 240 6.68 -16.59 -21.58
CA CYS A 240 8.07 -16.19 -21.42
C CYS A 240 8.49 -15.18 -22.50
N TYR A 241 8.08 -15.38 -23.74
CA TYR A 241 8.38 -14.47 -24.85
C TYR A 241 7.72 -13.11 -24.68
N LEU A 242 6.46 -13.05 -24.26
CA LEU A 242 5.76 -11.78 -23.98
C LEU A 242 6.48 -10.99 -22.88
N LEU A 243 6.98 -11.65 -21.86
CA LEU A 243 7.72 -11.01 -20.79
C LEU A 243 9.13 -10.58 -21.21
N HIS A 244 9.83 -11.40 -22.02
CA HIS A 244 11.22 -11.20 -22.41
C HIS A 244 11.39 -10.20 -23.56
N TYR A 245 10.58 -10.28 -24.60
CA TYR A 245 10.72 -9.47 -25.82
C TYR A 245 9.77 -8.27 -25.87
N LEU A 246 8.57 -8.38 -25.30
CA LEU A 246 7.60 -7.28 -25.28
C LEU A 246 7.58 -6.53 -23.95
N PHE A 247 8.29 -7.04 -22.95
CA PHE A 247 8.36 -6.45 -21.62
C PHE A 247 6.99 -6.26 -20.96
N VAL A 248 5.99 -7.07 -21.33
CA VAL A 248 4.66 -7.06 -20.73
C VAL A 248 4.75 -7.59 -19.30
N ARG A 249 4.14 -6.91 -18.34
CA ARG A 249 4.22 -7.34 -16.93
C ARG A 249 3.36 -8.59 -16.67
N PRO A 250 3.72 -9.47 -15.71
CA PRO A 250 2.94 -10.69 -15.43
C PRO A 250 1.46 -10.44 -15.16
N HIS A 251 1.13 -9.36 -14.46
CA HIS A 251 -0.26 -8.95 -14.21
C HIS A 251 -1.01 -8.63 -15.52
N GLU A 252 -0.33 -7.93 -16.43
CA GLU A 252 -0.86 -7.58 -17.74
C GLU A 252 -0.99 -8.85 -18.62
N ILE A 253 0.04 -9.72 -18.65
CA ILE A 253 0.01 -11.00 -19.39
C ILE A 253 -1.22 -11.84 -19.00
N ALA A 254 -1.55 -11.85 -17.71
CA ALA A 254 -2.69 -12.61 -17.19
C ALA A 254 -4.05 -12.13 -17.74
N GLN A 255 -4.12 -10.88 -18.19
CA GLN A 255 -5.37 -10.25 -18.63
C GLN A 255 -5.45 -10.05 -20.16
N LEU A 256 -4.38 -10.39 -20.89
CA LEU A 256 -4.37 -10.28 -22.35
C LEU A 256 -5.45 -11.17 -22.98
N LYS A 257 -6.18 -10.59 -23.92
CA LYS A 257 -7.10 -11.30 -24.81
C LYS A 257 -6.53 -11.45 -26.20
N ILE A 258 -7.07 -12.37 -26.97
CA ILE A 258 -6.61 -12.61 -28.33
C ILE A 258 -6.88 -11.41 -29.24
N GLU A 259 -7.99 -10.69 -29.03
CA GLU A 259 -8.35 -9.47 -29.75
C GLU A 259 -7.39 -8.30 -29.56
N ASP A 260 -6.54 -8.32 -28.49
CA ASP A 260 -5.54 -7.29 -28.24
C ASP A 260 -4.38 -7.33 -29.25
N PHE A 261 -4.26 -8.41 -30.01
CA PHE A 261 -3.15 -8.62 -30.95
C PHE A 261 -3.54 -8.26 -32.39
N SER A 262 -2.80 -7.36 -33.01
CA SER A 262 -2.93 -6.98 -34.41
C SER A 262 -1.79 -7.57 -35.24
N LEU A 263 -2.05 -8.66 -35.95
CA LEU A 263 -1.06 -9.26 -36.86
C LEU A 263 -0.72 -8.33 -38.03
N LYS A 264 -1.71 -7.59 -38.55
CA LYS A 264 -1.52 -6.66 -39.66
C LYS A 264 -0.54 -5.54 -39.26
N ASN A 265 -0.71 -4.97 -38.07
CA ASN A 265 0.11 -3.88 -37.58
C ASN A 265 1.35 -4.36 -36.82
N LYS A 266 1.45 -5.66 -36.54
CA LYS A 266 2.50 -6.26 -35.67
C LYS A 266 2.57 -5.59 -34.33
N THR A 267 1.42 -5.40 -33.67
CA THR A 267 1.29 -4.68 -32.38
C THR A 267 0.41 -5.44 -31.41
N LEU A 268 0.68 -5.22 -30.14
CA LEU A 268 -0.14 -5.62 -29.01
C LEU A 268 -0.64 -4.37 -28.28
N LEU A 269 -1.95 -4.25 -28.10
CA LEU A 269 -2.58 -3.25 -27.27
C LEU A 269 -2.59 -3.73 -25.81
N ILE A 270 -2.21 -2.87 -24.88
CA ILE A 270 -2.32 -3.09 -23.45
C ILE A 270 -3.25 -2.01 -22.90
N HIS A 271 -4.42 -2.42 -22.45
CA HIS A 271 -5.45 -1.52 -21.97
C HIS A 271 -5.05 -0.80 -20.67
N GLY A 272 -5.47 0.45 -20.54
CA GLY A 272 -5.13 1.31 -19.39
C GLY A 272 -5.67 0.82 -18.07
N ASP A 273 -6.83 0.17 -18.04
CA ASP A 273 -7.41 -0.43 -16.84
C ASP A 273 -6.52 -1.54 -16.24
N VAL A 274 -5.77 -2.23 -17.11
CA VAL A 274 -4.78 -3.26 -16.75
C VAL A 274 -3.39 -2.67 -16.54
N ALA A 275 -3.02 -1.65 -17.33
CA ALA A 275 -1.70 -1.03 -17.32
C ALA A 275 -1.44 -0.24 -16.02
N LYS A 276 -0.24 -0.34 -15.45
CA LYS A 276 0.13 0.28 -14.15
C LYS A 276 -0.08 1.80 -14.08
N ASN A 277 -0.10 2.49 -15.21
CA ASN A 277 -0.22 3.95 -15.30
C ASN A 277 -1.61 4.44 -15.76
N TRP A 278 -2.61 3.55 -15.86
CA TRP A 278 -3.97 3.86 -16.32
C TRP A 278 -4.04 4.41 -17.76
N GLN A 279 -3.05 4.12 -18.58
CA GLN A 279 -2.99 4.58 -19.96
C GLN A 279 -2.86 3.39 -20.90
N ASP A 280 -3.60 3.42 -21.99
CA ASP A 280 -3.43 2.48 -23.10
C ASP A 280 -2.00 2.59 -23.64
N ALA A 281 -1.45 1.45 -24.01
CA ALA A 281 -0.13 1.40 -24.60
C ALA A 281 -0.07 0.35 -25.70
N VAL A 282 0.66 0.69 -26.77
CA VAL A 282 0.92 -0.21 -27.87
C VAL A 282 2.39 -0.63 -27.83
N VAL A 283 2.64 -1.94 -27.92
CA VAL A 283 3.99 -2.50 -27.99
C VAL A 283 4.17 -3.30 -29.28
N THR A 284 5.40 -3.32 -29.78
CA THR A 284 5.73 -4.01 -31.03
C THR A 284 5.82 -5.53 -30.82
N LEU A 285 5.25 -6.29 -31.73
CA LEU A 285 5.32 -7.76 -31.79
C LEU A 285 6.49 -8.20 -32.68
N PRO A 286 7.55 -8.79 -32.13
CA PRO A 286 8.62 -9.41 -32.91
C PRO A 286 8.09 -10.59 -33.74
N ILE A 287 8.68 -10.81 -34.93
CA ILE A 287 8.22 -11.83 -35.89
C ILE A 287 8.20 -13.23 -35.28
N HIS A 288 9.22 -13.59 -34.50
CA HIS A 288 9.28 -14.94 -33.89
C HIS A 288 8.21 -15.15 -32.81
N VAL A 289 7.69 -14.08 -32.16
CA VAL A 289 6.53 -14.18 -31.25
C VAL A 289 5.26 -14.44 -32.05
N ILE A 290 5.08 -13.70 -33.16
CA ILE A 290 3.95 -13.92 -34.09
C ILE A 290 3.97 -15.37 -34.62
N GLN A 291 5.15 -15.86 -35.03
CA GLN A 291 5.30 -17.23 -35.53
C GLN A 291 4.87 -18.25 -34.48
N LEU A 292 5.33 -18.13 -33.25
CA LEU A 292 4.94 -19.02 -32.16
C LEU A 292 3.43 -18.98 -31.89
N MET A 293 2.80 -17.79 -31.96
CA MET A 293 1.34 -17.67 -31.83
C MET A 293 0.57 -18.36 -32.93
N LEU A 294 1.09 -18.27 -34.17
CA LEU A 294 0.51 -18.99 -35.33
C LEU A 294 0.68 -20.51 -35.19
N ASP A 295 1.87 -20.97 -34.81
CA ASP A 295 2.16 -22.40 -34.59
C ASP A 295 1.29 -23.02 -33.48
N LEU A 296 0.88 -22.21 -32.52
CA LEU A 296 -0.01 -22.62 -31.43
C LEU A 296 -1.49 -22.46 -31.75
N ASP A 297 -1.83 -22.06 -32.97
CA ASP A 297 -3.21 -21.85 -33.42
C ASP A 297 -4.02 -20.85 -32.53
N VAL A 298 -3.34 -19.91 -31.87
CA VAL A 298 -3.94 -18.96 -30.91
C VAL A 298 -5.16 -18.26 -31.55
N PHE A 299 -5.04 -17.82 -32.80
CA PHE A 299 -6.05 -17.03 -33.50
C PHE A 299 -7.25 -17.87 -34.03
N LYS A 300 -7.25 -19.19 -33.82
CA LYS A 300 -8.44 -20.02 -34.06
C LYS A 300 -9.46 -19.92 -32.92
N SER A 301 -9.05 -19.39 -31.77
CA SER A 301 -9.92 -19.18 -30.63
C SER A 301 -10.65 -17.83 -30.72
N PRO A 302 -11.81 -17.65 -30.05
CA PRO A 302 -12.53 -16.39 -30.02
C PRO A 302 -11.68 -15.22 -29.52
N GLY A 303 -11.80 -14.05 -30.14
CA GLY A 303 -11.04 -12.85 -29.77
C GLY A 303 -11.19 -12.43 -28.29
N SER A 304 -12.40 -12.60 -27.73
CA SER A 304 -12.74 -12.25 -26.35
C SER A 304 -12.14 -13.18 -25.28
N TRP A 305 -11.53 -14.31 -25.69
CA TRP A 305 -10.90 -15.23 -24.75
C TRP A 305 -9.55 -14.70 -24.28
N TYR A 306 -9.22 -15.02 -23.01
CA TYR A 306 -7.88 -14.78 -22.49
C TYR A 306 -6.85 -15.60 -23.25
N LEU A 307 -5.70 -15.01 -23.53
CA LEU A 307 -4.59 -15.71 -24.18
C LEU A 307 -4.09 -16.89 -23.34
N PHE A 308 -4.19 -16.78 -22.02
CA PHE A 308 -3.74 -17.80 -21.07
C PHE A 308 -4.85 -18.13 -20.06
N SER A 309 -5.44 -19.29 -20.23
CA SER A 309 -6.43 -19.87 -19.32
C SER A 309 -5.89 -21.19 -18.74
N GLU A 310 -6.67 -22.25 -18.74
CA GLU A 310 -6.24 -23.55 -18.25
C GLU A 310 -5.05 -24.09 -19.08
N ASP A 311 -4.08 -24.69 -18.42
CA ASP A 311 -2.84 -25.20 -19.01
C ASP A 311 -2.09 -24.20 -19.92
N PHE A 312 -2.24 -22.90 -19.63
CA PHE A 312 -1.70 -21.78 -20.43
C PHE A 312 -2.25 -21.69 -21.86
N ARG A 313 -3.30 -22.39 -22.19
CA ARG A 313 -3.97 -22.32 -23.50
C ARG A 313 -5.00 -21.20 -23.53
N PRO A 314 -5.35 -20.69 -24.72
CA PRO A 314 -6.48 -19.78 -24.85
C PRO A 314 -7.76 -20.34 -24.25
N GLY A 315 -8.53 -19.49 -23.55
CA GLY A 315 -9.79 -19.90 -22.93
C GLY A 315 -10.58 -18.76 -22.27
N PRO A 316 -11.83 -19.02 -21.89
CA PRO A 316 -12.72 -17.99 -21.36
C PRO A 316 -12.42 -17.61 -19.91
N GLU A 317 -11.67 -18.43 -19.18
CA GLU A 317 -11.44 -18.23 -17.74
C GLU A 317 -10.18 -17.43 -17.46
N PHE A 318 -10.32 -16.39 -16.65
CA PHE A 318 -9.21 -15.62 -16.13
C PHE A 318 -8.34 -16.44 -15.17
N ARG A 319 -7.02 -16.31 -15.34
CA ARG A 319 -6.01 -16.83 -14.40
C ARG A 319 -5.12 -15.70 -13.90
N SER A 320 -4.92 -15.62 -12.57
CA SER A 320 -4.11 -14.56 -11.97
C SER A 320 -2.62 -14.71 -12.32
N GLU A 321 -1.85 -13.63 -12.20
CA GLU A 321 -0.38 -13.64 -12.39
C GLU A 321 0.36 -14.67 -11.54
N LYS A 322 -0.24 -15.10 -10.42
CA LYS A 322 0.30 -16.14 -9.55
C LYS A 322 0.47 -17.46 -10.29
N PHE A 323 -0.41 -17.77 -11.25
CA PHE A 323 -0.37 -18.97 -12.07
C PHE A 323 0.97 -19.13 -12.81
N PHE A 324 1.48 -18.06 -13.44
CA PHE A 324 2.78 -18.06 -14.14
C PHE A 324 3.94 -18.24 -13.16
N ARG A 325 3.90 -17.50 -12.04
CA ARG A 325 4.94 -17.56 -11.00
C ARG A 325 5.02 -18.95 -10.36
N ASP A 326 3.88 -19.58 -10.10
CA ASP A 326 3.82 -20.91 -9.49
C ASP A 326 4.36 -21.98 -10.43
N TYR A 327 4.02 -21.95 -11.72
CA TYR A 327 4.60 -22.86 -12.72
C TYR A 327 6.13 -22.68 -12.82
N TRP A 328 6.61 -21.42 -12.93
CA TRP A 328 8.02 -21.09 -12.96
C TRP A 328 8.77 -21.64 -11.73
N THR A 329 8.21 -21.40 -10.54
CA THR A 329 8.89 -21.71 -9.27
C THR A 329 8.78 -23.18 -8.88
N ARG A 330 7.59 -23.77 -9.03
CA ARG A 330 7.29 -25.11 -8.50
C ARG A 330 7.58 -26.22 -9.49
N LYS A 331 7.51 -25.93 -10.80
CA LYS A 331 7.77 -26.90 -11.86
C LYS A 331 9.10 -26.60 -12.55
N LEU A 332 9.18 -25.55 -13.36
CA LEU A 332 10.31 -25.28 -14.24
C LEU A 332 11.65 -25.18 -13.49
N ARG A 333 11.70 -24.41 -12.40
CA ARG A 333 12.92 -24.26 -11.62
C ARG A 333 13.39 -25.58 -10.97
N LYS A 334 12.45 -26.42 -10.55
CA LYS A 334 12.81 -27.72 -9.95
C LYS A 334 13.38 -28.68 -11.00
N GLU A 335 12.80 -28.72 -12.19
CA GLU A 335 13.26 -29.56 -13.28
C GLU A 335 14.63 -29.14 -13.79
N LEU A 336 14.82 -27.85 -14.05
CA LEU A 336 16.05 -27.31 -14.63
C LEU A 336 17.11 -26.91 -13.57
N LYS A 337 16.78 -26.98 -12.28
CA LYS A 337 17.66 -26.72 -11.13
C LYS A 337 18.41 -25.37 -11.20
N PHE A 338 17.81 -24.34 -11.78
CA PHE A 338 18.41 -23.01 -11.81
C PHE A 338 18.19 -22.22 -10.51
N SER A 339 18.97 -21.16 -10.31
CA SER A 339 18.98 -20.31 -9.11
C SER A 339 17.59 -19.77 -8.78
N ASP A 340 17.27 -19.69 -7.49
CA ASP A 340 16.06 -19.05 -6.99
C ASP A 340 16.05 -17.52 -7.18
N ARG A 341 17.20 -16.92 -7.50
CA ARG A 341 17.30 -15.52 -7.88
C ARG A 341 16.79 -15.25 -9.29
N TYR A 342 16.66 -16.28 -10.16
CA TYR A 342 16.00 -16.19 -11.46
C TYR A 342 14.49 -16.35 -11.29
N LYS A 343 13.81 -15.22 -11.06
CA LYS A 343 12.34 -15.17 -10.96
C LYS A 343 11.70 -15.11 -12.35
N PHE A 344 10.42 -15.40 -12.47
CA PHE A 344 9.71 -15.23 -13.75
C PHE A 344 9.89 -13.80 -14.29
N TYR A 345 9.77 -12.78 -13.43
CA TYR A 345 10.01 -11.38 -13.81
C TYR A 345 11.46 -11.08 -14.25
N SER A 346 12.44 -11.93 -13.92
CA SER A 346 13.82 -11.78 -14.41
C SER A 346 13.92 -11.83 -15.94
N LEU A 347 12.99 -12.51 -16.62
CA LEU A 347 12.92 -12.52 -18.09
C LEU A 347 12.80 -11.10 -18.65
N LYS A 348 11.97 -10.24 -18.06
CA LYS A 348 11.87 -8.83 -18.48
C LYS A 348 13.18 -8.07 -18.26
N ASP A 349 13.77 -8.21 -17.07
CA ASP A 349 15.04 -7.55 -16.76
C ASP A 349 16.14 -8.02 -17.74
N THR A 350 16.17 -9.32 -18.04
CA THR A 350 17.11 -9.93 -19.00
C THR A 350 16.88 -9.44 -20.43
N GLY A 351 15.61 -9.43 -20.89
CA GLY A 351 15.27 -8.97 -22.23
C GLY A 351 15.68 -7.51 -22.47
N ILE A 352 15.38 -6.62 -21.51
CA ILE A 352 15.83 -5.21 -21.59
C ILE A 352 17.34 -5.12 -21.65
N THR A 353 18.06 -5.84 -20.76
CA THR A 353 19.53 -5.85 -20.73
C THR A 353 20.10 -6.36 -22.04
N ASN A 354 19.56 -7.44 -22.63
CA ASN A 354 20.03 -8.03 -23.87
C ASN A 354 19.78 -7.11 -25.08
N MET A 355 18.63 -6.42 -25.16
CA MET A 355 18.37 -5.43 -26.21
C MET A 355 19.37 -4.27 -26.13
N LEU A 356 19.68 -3.76 -24.91
CA LEU A 356 20.69 -2.70 -24.74
C LEU A 356 22.09 -3.18 -25.09
N ARG A 357 22.46 -4.43 -24.77
CA ARG A 357 23.73 -5.06 -25.18
C ARG A 357 23.84 -5.23 -26.71
N ALA A 358 22.71 -5.49 -27.36
CA ALA A 358 22.64 -5.56 -28.82
C ALA A 358 22.61 -4.18 -29.49
N ASN A 359 22.88 -3.11 -28.76
CA ASN A 359 22.90 -1.72 -29.24
C ASN A 359 21.55 -1.23 -29.82
N THR A 360 20.44 -1.81 -29.36
CA THR A 360 19.12 -1.25 -29.67
C THR A 360 19.02 0.14 -29.04
N ASP A 361 18.46 1.09 -29.79
CA ASP A 361 18.28 2.45 -29.30
C ASP A 361 17.53 2.50 -27.94
N VAL A 362 18.10 3.26 -27.00
CA VAL A 362 17.60 3.34 -25.60
C VAL A 362 16.17 3.87 -25.52
N LEU A 363 15.79 4.81 -26.43
CA LEU A 363 14.43 5.35 -26.47
C LEU A 363 13.46 4.29 -26.96
N SER A 364 13.81 3.52 -27.97
CA SER A 364 13.01 2.39 -28.46
C SER A 364 12.80 1.33 -27.36
N VAL A 365 13.84 0.99 -26.61
CA VAL A 365 13.75 0.06 -25.46
C VAL A 365 12.88 0.65 -24.34
N ARG A 366 13.04 1.95 -24.04
CA ARG A 366 12.19 2.65 -23.05
C ARG A 366 10.72 2.55 -23.41
N ASP A 367 10.39 2.85 -24.67
CA ASP A 367 9.01 2.90 -25.15
C ASP A 367 8.40 1.48 -25.19
N GLN A 368 9.15 0.50 -25.69
CA GLN A 368 8.74 -0.90 -25.65
C GLN A 368 8.53 -1.40 -24.21
N ALA A 369 9.39 -1.01 -23.26
CA ALA A 369 9.26 -1.36 -21.84
C ALA A 369 8.20 -0.53 -21.09
N ARG A 370 7.70 0.54 -21.73
CA ARG A 370 6.74 1.50 -21.16
C ARG A 370 7.25 2.07 -19.84
N HIS A 371 8.51 2.52 -19.85
CA HIS A 371 9.12 3.20 -18.74
C HIS A 371 8.78 4.70 -18.77
N SER A 372 8.35 5.25 -17.65
CA SER A 372 7.99 6.67 -17.52
C SER A 372 9.19 7.62 -17.61
N SER A 373 10.41 7.09 -17.52
CA SER A 373 11.65 7.86 -17.60
C SER A 373 12.78 6.99 -18.18
N ILE A 374 13.67 7.63 -18.95
CA ILE A 374 14.91 7.00 -19.45
C ILE A 374 15.79 6.50 -18.31
N LEU A 375 15.79 7.16 -17.16
CA LEU A 375 16.54 6.75 -15.96
C LEU A 375 16.16 5.34 -15.48
N ILE A 376 14.93 4.90 -15.72
CA ILE A 376 14.51 3.53 -15.40
C ILE A 376 15.16 2.54 -16.36
N THR A 377 15.26 2.89 -17.64
CA THR A 377 15.92 2.06 -18.66
C THR A 377 17.45 2.02 -18.44
N ASP A 378 18.06 3.13 -18.05
CA ASP A 378 19.50 3.21 -17.75
C ASP A 378 19.95 2.29 -16.59
N MET A 379 19.04 1.93 -15.68
CA MET A 379 19.35 0.92 -14.65
C MET A 379 19.69 -0.47 -15.20
N TYR A 380 19.38 -0.74 -16.46
CA TYR A 380 19.64 -2.00 -17.17
C TYR A 380 20.84 -1.88 -18.12
N THR A 381 21.35 -0.67 -18.34
CA THR A 381 22.53 -0.46 -19.17
C THR A 381 23.73 -1.13 -18.51
N PRO A 382 24.43 -2.04 -19.21
CA PRO A 382 25.63 -2.66 -18.69
C PRO A 382 26.69 -1.58 -18.39
N LYS A 383 27.11 -1.49 -17.14
CA LYS A 383 28.18 -0.57 -16.73
C LYS A 383 29.51 -1.31 -16.74
N ASP A 384 29.96 -1.73 -17.91
CA ASP A 384 31.30 -2.33 -18.10
C ASP A 384 32.37 -1.24 -18.12
N ILE A 385 32.82 -0.87 -16.92
CA ILE A 385 33.88 0.13 -16.71
C ILE A 385 35.25 -0.40 -17.15
N LYS A 386 35.37 -1.71 -17.48
CA LYS A 386 36.65 -2.38 -17.73
C LYS A 386 37.04 -2.49 -19.21
N GLN A 387 36.14 -2.22 -20.14
CA GLN A 387 36.39 -2.33 -21.57
C GLN A 387 36.02 -1.02 -22.27
N ALA A 388 36.83 -0.65 -23.25
CA ALA A 388 36.52 0.49 -24.12
C ALA A 388 35.23 0.23 -24.88
N ASN A 389 34.39 1.27 -25.05
CA ASN A 389 33.18 1.16 -25.85
C ASN A 389 33.56 1.16 -27.33
N GLU A 390 33.42 0.01 -28.00
CA GLU A 390 33.79 -0.18 -29.42
C GLU A 390 33.12 0.83 -30.36
N LEU A 391 31.87 1.29 -30.04
CA LEU A 391 31.22 2.32 -30.86
C LEU A 391 31.94 3.67 -30.75
N LEU A 392 32.43 4.02 -29.54
CA LEU A 392 33.20 5.25 -29.35
C LEU A 392 34.58 5.13 -29.94
N VAL A 393 35.20 3.95 -29.89
CA VAL A 393 36.51 3.69 -30.53
C VAL A 393 36.43 3.85 -32.04
N ARG A 394 35.33 3.45 -32.65
CA ARG A 394 35.09 3.52 -34.10
C ARG A 394 34.42 4.81 -34.56
N TYR A 395 34.02 5.69 -33.63
CA TYR A 395 33.38 6.94 -33.99
C TYR A 395 34.33 7.88 -34.71
N GLN A 396 34.03 8.18 -35.98
CA GLN A 396 34.74 9.13 -36.83
C GLN A 396 33.82 10.31 -37.13
N GLY A 397 33.65 11.19 -36.17
CA GLY A 397 32.94 12.44 -36.39
C GLY A 397 33.84 13.48 -37.03
N VAL A 398 33.28 14.37 -37.83
CA VAL A 398 33.94 15.57 -38.32
C VAL A 398 33.79 16.68 -37.28
N LEU A 399 34.88 17.28 -36.83
CA LEU A 399 34.87 18.46 -35.95
C LEU A 399 34.44 19.70 -36.76
#